data_6b4ea4684f7ada045110c5ba2accb9a6
#
_entry.id   6b4ea4684f7ada045110c5ba2accb9a6
#
_cell.length_a   1.000
_cell.length_b   1.000
_cell.length_c   1.000
_cell.angle_alpha   90.00
_cell.angle_beta   90.00
_cell.angle_gamma   90.00
#
_symmetry.space_group_name_H-M   'P 1'
#
loop_
_entity.id
_entity.type
_entity.pdbx_description
1 polymer ?
#
loop_
_entity_poly.entity_id
_entity_poly.type
_entity_poly.pdbx_seq_one_letter_code
_entity_poly.pdbx_strand_id
1 'polypeptide(L)'
;MKQFIQPYKKERPASYTPGAFATIELLDARPALLRTVFVRAAYEDTDGLAERCASRGVEVLRGDEAFRRVHQKENEYVIGVFDKYEDALHPARPHVVLAQPADMGNLGTVMRTLAALNIADLAVISPAADLFHPKTVRASMGALFRLRAAVFDTLVAYRAAFPAHACYPFMLGGEPLPDVLRDEPNPLFALLFGNEARGLAPEYAACGRPVRIPQSPLVDSLNLSIAVGIGAYAFAMRNQMLDF
;
A
#
# COMPACT_ATOMS: atom_id res chain seq x y z
N MET A 1 32.04 8.16 -7.40
CA MET A 1 31.09 9.01 -8.16
C MET A 1 30.08 9.56 -7.15
N LYS A 2 29.97 10.88 -6.93
CA LYS A 2 28.94 11.44 -6.02
C LYS A 2 27.56 11.06 -6.56
N GLN A 3 26.84 10.18 -5.88
CA GLN A 3 25.44 9.86 -6.21
C GLN A 3 24.58 11.10 -5.93
N PHE A 4 24.25 11.81 -6.99
CA PHE A 4 23.35 12.96 -6.88
C PHE A 4 21.91 12.46 -6.86
N ILE A 5 21.23 12.68 -5.73
CA ILE A 5 19.77 12.51 -5.65
C ILE A 5 19.07 13.47 -6.63
N GLN A 6 18.03 12.99 -7.30
CA GLN A 6 17.25 13.76 -8.28
C GLN A 6 15.77 13.73 -7.90
N PRO A 7 14.97 14.75 -8.26
CA PRO A 7 13.53 14.73 -8.04
C PRO A 7 12.88 13.43 -8.53
N TYR A 8 11.88 12.96 -7.81
CA TYR A 8 11.16 11.75 -8.19
C TYR A 8 10.54 11.86 -9.58
N LYS A 9 10.65 10.79 -10.35
CA LYS A 9 9.90 10.58 -11.61
C LYS A 9 9.44 9.13 -11.67
N LYS A 10 8.21 8.90 -12.17
CA LYS A 10 7.61 7.56 -12.24
C LYS A 10 8.43 6.59 -13.10
N GLU A 11 9.07 7.07 -14.15
CA GLU A 11 9.84 6.27 -15.11
C GLU A 11 11.24 5.90 -14.60
N ARG A 12 11.69 6.52 -13.50
CA ARG A 12 13.01 6.20 -12.92
C ARG A 12 12.95 4.93 -12.10
N PRO A 13 14.04 4.13 -12.09
CA PRO A 13 14.08 2.87 -11.35
C PRO A 13 14.16 3.04 -9.82
N ALA A 14 14.41 4.25 -9.32
CA ALA A 14 14.56 4.53 -7.90
C ALA A 14 13.44 5.40 -7.34
N SER A 15 13.18 5.24 -6.05
CA SER A 15 12.31 6.09 -5.26
C SER A 15 12.93 6.43 -3.89
N TYR A 16 12.15 7.10 -3.02
CA TYR A 16 12.62 7.68 -1.77
C TYR A 16 11.73 7.32 -0.60
N THR A 17 12.35 6.93 0.53
CA THR A 17 11.68 6.88 1.82
C THR A 17 11.78 8.24 2.51
N PRO A 18 10.67 8.91 2.82
CA PRO A 18 10.68 10.16 3.57
C PRO A 18 10.69 9.89 5.07
N GLY A 19 11.78 10.26 5.75
CA GLY A 19 11.95 10.13 7.20
C GLY A 19 12.63 8.84 7.66
N ALA A 20 13.11 8.85 8.91
CA ALA A 20 13.85 7.73 9.50
C ALA A 20 12.98 6.47 9.60
N PHE A 21 11.74 6.59 10.06
CA PHE A 21 10.85 5.45 10.27
C PHE A 21 10.66 4.62 8.98
N ALA A 22 10.25 5.25 7.87
CA ALA A 22 10.05 4.54 6.60
C ALA A 22 11.37 3.94 6.05
N THR A 23 12.51 4.58 6.33
CA THR A 23 13.83 4.07 5.94
C THR A 23 14.21 2.83 6.74
N ILE A 24 13.94 2.82 8.05
CA ILE A 24 14.18 1.67 8.93
C ILE A 24 13.27 0.51 8.53
N GLU A 25 11.97 0.76 8.27
CA GLU A 25 11.04 -0.26 7.81
C GLU A 25 11.49 -0.93 6.49
N LEU A 26 12.01 -0.14 5.53
CA LEU A 26 12.61 -0.68 4.32
C LEU A 26 13.85 -1.51 4.63
N LEU A 27 14.74 -0.99 5.48
CA LEU A 27 16.00 -1.64 5.85
C LEU A 27 15.75 -3.00 6.55
N ASP A 28 14.70 -3.09 7.34
CA ASP A 28 14.33 -4.31 8.05
C ASP A 28 13.59 -5.31 7.15
N ALA A 29 12.70 -4.84 6.26
CA ALA A 29 11.90 -5.70 5.40
C ALA A 29 12.63 -6.13 4.11
N ARG A 30 13.37 -5.19 3.47
CA ARG A 30 13.98 -5.38 2.13
C ARG A 30 15.33 -4.68 2.03
N PRO A 31 16.32 -5.04 2.85
CA PRO A 31 17.62 -4.33 2.93
C PRO A 31 18.35 -4.22 1.59
N ALA A 32 18.24 -5.23 0.74
CA ALA A 32 18.89 -5.26 -0.57
C ALA A 32 18.41 -4.17 -1.54
N LEU A 33 17.24 -3.58 -1.29
CA LEU A 33 16.70 -2.50 -2.12
C LEU A 33 17.22 -1.12 -1.72
N LEU A 34 17.69 -0.94 -0.49
CA LEU A 34 18.16 0.36 0.01
C LEU A 34 19.59 0.62 -0.47
N ARG A 35 19.77 1.63 -1.32
CA ARG A 35 21.05 1.99 -1.94
C ARG A 35 21.92 2.90 -1.06
N THR A 36 21.30 3.95 -0.52
CA THR A 36 21.98 5.03 0.19
C THR A 36 20.99 5.75 1.09
N VAL A 37 21.44 6.22 2.22
CA VAL A 37 20.67 7.08 3.12
C VAL A 37 21.30 8.45 3.21
N PHE A 38 20.51 9.51 3.02
CA PHE A 38 20.92 10.88 3.26
C PHE A 38 20.32 11.36 4.59
N VAL A 39 21.15 11.99 5.42
CA VAL A 39 20.72 12.60 6.68
C VAL A 39 21.11 14.08 6.71
N ARG A 40 20.22 14.94 7.24
CA ARG A 40 20.56 16.36 7.43
C ARG A 40 21.72 16.53 8.40
N ALA A 41 22.43 17.66 8.29
CA ALA A 41 23.50 17.99 9.24
C ALA A 41 23.03 18.00 10.69
N ALA A 42 21.80 18.45 10.93
CA ALA A 42 21.17 18.55 12.25
C ALA A 42 20.44 17.25 12.70
N TYR A 43 20.55 16.14 11.95
CA TYR A 43 19.91 14.89 12.34
C TYR A 43 20.61 14.26 13.55
N GLU A 44 19.82 13.98 14.58
CA GLU A 44 20.22 13.21 15.76
C GLU A 44 19.72 11.78 15.60
N ASP A 45 20.64 10.81 15.59
CA ASP A 45 20.31 9.40 15.35
C ASP A 45 19.84 8.71 16.65
N THR A 46 18.62 8.99 17.04
CA THR A 46 17.99 8.40 18.23
C THR A 46 17.55 6.96 18.02
N ASP A 47 17.41 6.53 16.77
CA ASP A 47 16.84 5.22 16.39
C ASP A 47 17.91 4.22 15.95
N GLY A 48 19.19 4.59 16.01
CA GLY A 48 20.33 3.75 15.62
C GLY A 48 20.37 3.46 14.12
N LEU A 49 19.85 4.37 13.29
CA LEU A 49 19.81 4.22 11.83
C LEU A 49 21.19 4.00 11.22
N ALA A 50 22.20 4.74 11.68
CA ALA A 50 23.56 4.63 11.15
C ALA A 50 24.17 3.25 11.39
N GLU A 51 24.02 2.70 12.60
CA GLU A 51 24.49 1.36 12.95
C GLU A 51 23.76 0.29 12.14
N ARG A 52 22.43 0.39 12.02
CA ARG A 52 21.61 -0.51 11.20
C ARG A 52 22.02 -0.49 9.72
N CYS A 53 22.30 0.69 9.16
CA CYS A 53 22.82 0.83 7.80
C CYS A 53 24.20 0.20 7.66
N ALA A 54 25.13 0.49 8.58
CA ALA A 54 26.50 -0.04 8.55
C ALA A 54 26.51 -1.57 8.60
N SER A 55 25.68 -2.20 9.45
CA SER A 55 25.58 -3.66 9.54
C SER A 55 25.08 -4.33 8.26
N ARG A 56 24.47 -3.58 7.34
CA ARG A 56 23.96 -4.06 6.04
C ARG A 56 24.72 -3.49 4.84
N GLY A 57 25.84 -2.79 5.07
CA GLY A 57 26.68 -2.21 4.02
C GLY A 57 26.03 -1.04 3.28
N VAL A 58 25.04 -0.38 3.88
CA VAL A 58 24.36 0.79 3.30
C VAL A 58 25.09 2.07 3.72
N GLU A 59 25.50 2.87 2.74
CA GLU A 59 26.20 4.14 2.98
C GLU A 59 25.24 5.21 3.53
N VAL A 60 25.65 5.93 4.59
CA VAL A 60 24.95 7.09 5.14
C VAL A 60 25.72 8.36 4.83
N LEU A 61 25.11 9.28 4.08
CA LEU A 61 25.69 10.55 3.66
C LEU A 61 25.04 11.71 4.41
N ARG A 62 25.87 12.51 5.12
CA ARG A 62 25.39 13.67 5.88
C ARG A 62 25.51 14.95 5.07
N GLY A 63 24.42 15.73 4.99
CA GLY A 63 24.35 17.02 4.33
C GLY A 63 22.96 17.40 3.85
N ASP A 64 22.74 18.73 3.66
CA ASP A 64 21.40 19.27 3.36
C ASP A 64 21.11 19.38 1.85
N GLU A 65 22.11 19.19 0.98
CA GLU A 65 21.94 19.38 -0.47
C GLU A 65 20.93 18.39 -1.07
N ALA A 66 20.91 17.12 -0.61
CA ALA A 66 19.97 16.11 -1.05
C ALA A 66 18.50 16.55 -0.82
N PHE A 67 18.22 17.11 0.34
CA PHE A 67 16.88 17.56 0.74
C PHE A 67 16.38 18.72 -0.12
N ARG A 68 17.26 19.69 -0.45
CA ARG A 68 16.92 20.79 -1.35
C ARG A 68 16.57 20.32 -2.76
N ARG A 69 17.26 19.29 -3.26
CA ARG A 69 17.05 18.76 -4.61
C ARG A 69 15.74 18.01 -4.79
N VAL A 70 15.25 17.30 -3.77
CA VAL A 70 14.00 16.54 -3.85
C VAL A 70 12.80 17.27 -3.26
N HIS A 71 12.93 18.55 -2.92
CA HIS A 71 11.87 19.40 -2.37
C HIS A 71 11.15 18.77 -1.17
N GLN A 72 11.92 18.17 -0.27
CA GLN A 72 11.38 17.57 0.95
C GLN A 72 10.93 18.65 1.94
N LYS A 73 9.97 18.28 2.82
CA LYS A 73 9.51 19.17 3.88
C LYS A 73 10.66 19.52 4.83
N GLU A 74 10.63 20.73 5.41
CA GLU A 74 11.70 21.22 6.29
C GLU A 74 11.95 20.34 7.51
N ASN A 75 10.91 19.67 8.01
CA ASN A 75 10.99 18.76 9.17
C ASN A 75 11.35 17.31 8.82
N GLU A 76 11.82 17.04 7.60
CA GLU A 76 12.34 15.73 7.22
C GLU A 76 13.86 15.74 7.28
N TYR A 77 14.41 14.86 8.10
CA TYR A 77 15.85 14.78 8.40
C TYR A 77 16.53 13.58 7.76
N VAL A 78 15.77 12.63 7.21
CA VAL A 78 16.28 11.40 6.60
C VAL A 78 15.60 11.15 5.25
N ILE A 79 16.38 10.72 4.26
CA ILE A 79 15.91 10.23 2.96
C ILE A 79 16.66 8.96 2.63
N GLY A 80 15.97 7.82 2.54
CA GLY A 80 16.51 6.61 1.94
C GLY A 80 16.24 6.58 0.44
N VAL A 81 17.23 6.24 -0.36
CA VAL A 81 17.08 6.00 -1.81
C VAL A 81 17.01 4.50 -2.03
N PHE A 82 15.98 4.02 -2.69
CA PHE A 82 15.78 2.60 -2.92
C PHE A 82 15.39 2.27 -4.35
N ASP A 83 15.68 1.04 -4.76
CA ASP A 83 15.23 0.50 -6.04
C ASP A 83 13.75 0.15 -5.99
N LYS A 84 12.99 0.57 -7.00
CA LYS A 84 11.65 0.05 -7.24
C LYS A 84 11.72 -1.43 -7.58
N TYR A 85 10.67 -2.14 -7.26
CA TYR A 85 10.59 -3.58 -7.45
C TYR A 85 9.20 -3.99 -7.95
N GLU A 86 9.10 -5.22 -8.41
CA GLU A 86 7.84 -5.86 -8.76
C GLU A 86 7.61 -7.02 -7.80
N ASP A 87 6.38 -7.17 -7.34
CA ASP A 87 5.94 -8.28 -6.51
C ASP A 87 4.94 -9.15 -7.27
N ALA A 88 4.93 -10.42 -6.95
CA ALA A 88 3.85 -11.33 -7.32
C ALA A 88 2.96 -11.56 -6.09
N LEU A 89 1.63 -11.50 -6.28
CA LEU A 89 0.68 -11.82 -5.21
C LEU A 89 0.66 -13.32 -4.94
N HIS A 90 0.41 -13.69 -3.71
CA HIS A 90 0.40 -15.08 -3.29
C HIS A 90 -0.95 -15.77 -3.62
N PRO A 91 -0.99 -16.83 -4.45
CA PRO A 91 -2.23 -17.41 -4.95
C PRO A 91 -3.09 -18.11 -3.87
N ALA A 92 -2.53 -18.41 -2.70
CA ALA A 92 -3.21 -19.07 -1.59
C ALA A 92 -3.42 -18.13 -0.38
N ARG A 93 -3.46 -16.83 -0.58
CA ARG A 93 -3.71 -15.81 0.45
C ARG A 93 -4.86 -14.89 0.02
N PRO A 94 -5.57 -14.26 0.96
CA PRO A 94 -6.60 -13.28 0.61
C PRO A 94 -6.00 -12.03 -0.02
N HIS A 95 -6.77 -11.42 -0.92
CA HIS A 95 -6.36 -10.19 -1.60
C HIS A 95 -7.29 -9.02 -1.31
N VAL A 96 -6.75 -7.81 -1.35
CA VAL A 96 -7.53 -6.60 -1.59
C VAL A 96 -7.21 -6.09 -2.98
N VAL A 97 -8.22 -5.68 -3.73
CA VAL A 97 -8.11 -5.18 -5.10
C VAL A 97 -8.64 -3.76 -5.15
N LEU A 98 -7.81 -2.81 -5.53
CA LEU A 98 -8.20 -1.42 -5.73
C LEU A 98 -8.35 -1.14 -7.22
N ALA A 99 -9.56 -0.78 -7.64
CA ALA A 99 -9.81 -0.41 -9.04
C ALA A 99 -9.57 1.09 -9.23
N GLN A 100 -8.49 1.41 -9.92
CA GLN A 100 -8.10 2.77 -10.32
C GLN A 100 -8.01 3.78 -9.14
N PRO A 101 -7.35 3.46 -8.02
CA PRO A 101 -7.18 4.40 -6.91
C PRO A 101 -6.41 5.63 -7.41
N ALA A 102 -6.93 6.84 -7.16
CA ALA A 102 -6.34 8.07 -7.67
C ALA A 102 -5.50 8.82 -6.63
N ASP A 103 -5.85 8.74 -5.34
CA ASP A 103 -5.15 9.46 -4.27
C ASP A 103 -4.04 8.61 -3.64
N MET A 104 -2.82 9.15 -3.68
CA MET A 104 -1.61 8.51 -3.13
C MET A 104 -1.67 8.37 -1.60
N GLY A 105 -2.37 9.27 -0.91
CA GLY A 105 -2.56 9.24 0.53
C GLY A 105 -3.50 8.08 0.93
N ASN A 106 -4.63 7.93 0.22
CA ASN A 106 -5.54 6.80 0.40
C ASN A 106 -4.82 5.48 0.13
N LEU A 107 -4.09 5.38 -0.99
CA LEU A 107 -3.34 4.18 -1.36
C LEU A 107 -2.35 3.76 -0.26
N GLY A 108 -1.55 4.71 0.25
CA GLY A 108 -0.63 4.42 1.35
C GLY A 108 -1.33 4.07 2.66
N THR A 109 -2.46 4.75 2.98
CA THR A 109 -3.27 4.45 4.17
C THR A 109 -3.88 3.05 4.08
N VAL A 110 -4.36 2.64 2.91
CA VAL A 110 -4.83 1.27 2.66
C VAL A 110 -3.71 0.26 2.93
N MET A 111 -2.52 0.47 2.39
CA MET A 111 -1.38 -0.44 2.63
C MET A 111 -1.11 -0.61 4.13
N ARG A 112 -1.10 0.48 4.90
CA ARG A 112 -0.90 0.43 6.35
C ARG A 112 -2.02 -0.34 7.06
N THR A 113 -3.27 -0.14 6.67
CA THR A 113 -4.43 -0.86 7.20
C THR A 113 -4.34 -2.36 6.93
N LEU A 114 -4.00 -2.74 5.70
CA LEU A 114 -3.88 -4.15 5.30
C LEU A 114 -2.76 -4.86 6.06
N ALA A 115 -1.60 -4.22 6.23
CA ALA A 115 -0.51 -4.77 7.03
C ALA A 115 -0.94 -5.01 8.49
N ALA A 116 -1.72 -4.10 9.08
CA ALA A 116 -2.25 -4.26 10.44
C ALA A 116 -3.30 -5.39 10.54
N LEU A 117 -3.91 -5.79 9.43
CA LEU A 117 -4.95 -6.82 9.38
C LEU A 117 -4.43 -8.18 8.85
N ASN A 118 -3.11 -8.37 8.76
CA ASN A 118 -2.47 -9.58 8.20
C ASN A 118 -2.90 -9.91 6.76
N ILE A 119 -3.39 -8.92 5.99
CA ILE A 119 -3.68 -9.05 4.56
C ILE A 119 -2.48 -8.51 3.79
N ALA A 120 -1.62 -9.40 3.33
CA ALA A 120 -0.33 -9.03 2.76
C ALA A 120 -0.36 -8.78 1.24
N ASP A 121 -1.47 -9.02 0.55
CA ASP A 121 -1.55 -9.01 -0.91
C ASP A 121 -2.51 -7.93 -1.42
N LEU A 122 -1.96 -6.94 -2.13
CA LEU A 122 -2.67 -5.81 -2.70
C LEU A 122 -2.56 -5.81 -4.23
N ALA A 123 -3.67 -6.03 -4.93
CA ALA A 123 -3.77 -5.79 -6.36
C ALA A 123 -4.22 -4.35 -6.63
N VAL A 124 -3.64 -3.72 -7.61
CA VAL A 124 -4.02 -2.39 -8.09
C VAL A 124 -4.33 -2.46 -9.57
N ILE A 125 -5.55 -2.09 -9.98
CA ILE A 125 -5.95 -2.06 -11.39
C ILE A 125 -5.67 -0.67 -11.98
N SER A 126 -4.99 -0.65 -13.10
CA SER A 126 -4.62 0.58 -13.83
C SER A 126 -5.83 1.28 -14.48
N PRO A 127 -5.75 2.61 -14.73
CA PRO A 127 -4.70 3.53 -14.30
C PRO A 127 -4.80 3.84 -12.79
N ALA A 128 -3.67 4.03 -12.12
CA ALA A 128 -3.68 4.18 -10.67
C ALA A 128 -2.59 5.13 -10.16
N ALA A 129 -2.76 5.60 -8.93
CA ALA A 129 -1.71 6.25 -8.17
C ALA A 129 -0.46 5.37 -8.11
N ASP A 130 0.71 6.00 -8.16
CA ASP A 130 1.98 5.30 -8.18
C ASP A 130 2.32 4.74 -6.79
N LEU A 131 2.53 3.42 -6.69
CA LEU A 131 2.91 2.69 -5.48
C LEU A 131 4.17 3.29 -4.82
N PHE A 132 5.15 3.64 -5.66
CA PHE A 132 6.46 4.10 -5.21
C PHE A 132 6.61 5.62 -5.17
N HIS A 133 5.55 6.38 -5.43
CA HIS A 133 5.64 7.83 -5.26
C HIS A 133 5.93 8.17 -3.80
N PRO A 134 6.86 9.10 -3.48
CA PRO A 134 7.23 9.41 -2.10
C PRO A 134 6.05 9.77 -1.18
N LYS A 135 4.96 10.35 -1.74
CA LYS A 135 3.72 10.60 -0.99
C LYS A 135 3.02 9.29 -0.58
N THR A 136 2.97 8.29 -1.46
CA THR A 136 2.42 6.95 -1.16
C THR A 136 3.28 6.24 -0.13
N VAL A 137 4.61 6.23 -0.33
CA VAL A 137 5.59 5.64 0.61
C VAL A 137 5.45 6.25 2.00
N ARG A 138 5.32 7.60 2.08
CA ARG A 138 5.10 8.29 3.35
C ARG A 138 3.79 7.86 4.01
N ALA A 139 2.68 7.88 3.27
CA ALA A 139 1.36 7.56 3.80
C ALA A 139 1.27 6.09 4.26
N SER A 140 2.03 5.19 3.66
CA SER A 140 2.08 3.78 4.05
C SER A 140 2.83 3.54 5.37
N MET A 141 3.60 4.53 5.88
CA MET A 141 4.41 4.35 7.08
C MET A 141 5.28 3.07 7.01
N GLY A 142 5.89 2.80 5.84
CA GLY A 142 6.73 1.62 5.63
C GLY A 142 5.98 0.32 5.32
N ALA A 143 4.65 0.26 5.47
CA ALA A 143 3.86 -0.95 5.19
C ALA A 143 4.01 -1.44 3.73
N LEU A 144 4.25 -0.53 2.77
CA LEU A 144 4.57 -0.89 1.38
C LEU A 144 5.64 -1.97 1.30
N PHE A 145 6.67 -1.92 2.14
CA PHE A 145 7.80 -2.84 2.10
C PHE A 145 7.51 -4.22 2.71
N ARG A 146 6.42 -4.33 3.47
CA ARG A 146 5.96 -5.56 4.12
C ARG A 146 4.85 -6.27 3.35
N LEU A 147 4.22 -5.59 2.40
CA LEU A 147 3.19 -6.14 1.52
C LEU A 147 3.79 -6.65 0.21
N ARG A 148 3.03 -7.50 -0.48
CA ARG A 148 3.15 -7.78 -1.90
C ARG A 148 2.13 -6.93 -2.64
N ALA A 149 2.60 -5.95 -3.41
CA ALA A 149 1.73 -5.07 -4.17
C ALA A 149 2.02 -5.22 -5.67
N ALA A 150 1.01 -5.60 -6.44
CA ALA A 150 1.13 -5.81 -7.88
C ALA A 150 0.11 -4.98 -8.66
N VAL A 151 0.53 -4.47 -9.82
CA VAL A 151 -0.32 -3.70 -10.73
C VAL A 151 -0.79 -4.58 -11.88
N PHE A 152 -2.08 -4.53 -12.17
CA PHE A 152 -2.71 -5.23 -13.29
C PHE A 152 -3.34 -4.22 -14.25
N ASP A 153 -3.24 -4.48 -15.53
CA ASP A 153 -3.85 -3.60 -16.55
C ASP A 153 -5.37 -3.59 -16.48
N THR A 154 -5.98 -4.75 -16.16
CA THR A 154 -7.43 -4.92 -16.11
C THR A 154 -7.85 -5.89 -15.01
N LEU A 155 -9.13 -5.81 -14.59
CA LEU A 155 -9.76 -6.81 -13.73
C LEU A 155 -9.70 -8.22 -14.37
N VAL A 156 -9.85 -8.31 -15.69
CA VAL A 156 -9.79 -9.58 -16.41
C VAL A 156 -8.42 -10.25 -16.24
N ALA A 157 -7.34 -9.47 -16.37
CA ALA A 157 -5.98 -9.99 -16.15
C ALA A 157 -5.79 -10.47 -14.70
N TYR A 158 -6.26 -9.72 -13.70
CA TYR A 158 -6.24 -10.15 -12.31
C TYR A 158 -7.04 -11.45 -12.08
N ARG A 159 -8.26 -11.53 -12.60
CA ARG A 159 -9.13 -12.72 -12.46
C ARG A 159 -8.56 -13.95 -13.13
N ALA A 160 -7.90 -13.79 -14.29
CA ALA A 160 -7.21 -14.88 -14.98
C ALA A 160 -6.03 -15.44 -14.15
N ALA A 161 -5.30 -14.55 -13.45
CA ALA A 161 -4.20 -14.94 -12.57
C ALA A 161 -4.69 -15.61 -11.26
N PHE A 162 -5.87 -15.22 -10.75
CA PHE A 162 -6.41 -15.69 -9.46
C PHE A 162 -7.85 -16.19 -9.56
N PRO A 163 -8.12 -17.23 -10.36
CA PRO A 163 -9.49 -17.73 -10.60
C PRO A 163 -10.14 -18.36 -9.36
N ALA A 164 -9.35 -18.84 -8.39
CA ALA A 164 -9.86 -19.49 -7.18
C ALA A 164 -10.40 -18.51 -6.12
N HIS A 165 -10.09 -17.21 -6.23
CA HIS A 165 -10.52 -16.24 -5.23
C HIS A 165 -12.01 -15.92 -5.38
N ALA A 166 -12.77 -16.05 -4.28
CA ALA A 166 -14.13 -15.55 -4.20
C ALA A 166 -14.11 -14.01 -4.14
N CYS A 167 -14.69 -13.36 -5.14
CA CYS A 167 -14.69 -11.92 -5.24
C CYS A 167 -15.87 -11.29 -4.52
N TYR A 168 -15.59 -10.22 -3.78
CA TYR A 168 -16.58 -9.41 -3.06
C TYR A 168 -16.41 -7.93 -3.47
N PRO A 169 -17.08 -7.50 -4.55
CA PRO A 169 -17.07 -6.09 -4.97
C PRO A 169 -17.87 -5.23 -3.98
N PHE A 170 -17.24 -4.22 -3.39
CA PHE A 170 -17.90 -3.28 -2.49
C PHE A 170 -18.59 -2.19 -3.27
N MET A 171 -19.94 -2.28 -3.34
CA MET A 171 -20.81 -1.43 -4.17
C MET A 171 -22.08 -1.04 -3.39
N LEU A 172 -22.61 0.15 -3.63
CA LEU A 172 -23.82 0.66 -2.92
C LEU A 172 -25.05 -0.24 -3.11
N GLY A 173 -25.20 -0.87 -4.27
CA GLY A 173 -26.29 -1.82 -4.57
C GLY A 173 -26.06 -3.24 -4.10
N GLY A 174 -24.98 -3.52 -3.36
CA GLY A 174 -24.66 -4.86 -2.88
C GLY A 174 -25.49 -5.30 -1.68
N GLU A 175 -25.33 -6.58 -1.31
CA GLU A 175 -25.92 -7.16 -0.10
C GLU A 175 -25.26 -6.57 1.15
N PRO A 176 -26.01 -6.35 2.25
CA PRO A 176 -25.43 -5.80 3.48
C PRO A 176 -24.25 -6.66 4.00
N LEU A 177 -23.12 -6.03 4.31
CA LEU A 177 -21.94 -6.71 4.83
C LEU A 177 -22.24 -7.65 6.02
N PRO A 178 -23.07 -7.28 7.04
CA PRO A 178 -23.40 -8.20 8.12
C PRO A 178 -24.10 -9.49 7.67
N ASP A 179 -24.85 -9.45 6.57
CA ASP A 179 -25.54 -10.64 6.04
C ASP A 179 -24.54 -11.55 5.30
N VAL A 180 -23.65 -10.97 4.49
CA VAL A 180 -22.56 -11.70 3.82
C VAL A 180 -21.64 -12.42 4.82
N LEU A 181 -21.43 -11.82 5.99
CA LEU A 181 -20.57 -12.40 7.02
C LEU A 181 -21.20 -13.58 7.78
N ARG A 182 -22.48 -13.89 7.59
CA ARG A 182 -23.14 -15.08 8.19
C ARG A 182 -22.79 -16.39 7.50
N ASP A 183 -22.30 -16.32 6.26
CA ASP A 183 -21.89 -17.52 5.53
C ASP A 183 -20.61 -18.14 6.13
N GLU A 184 -20.31 -19.37 5.71
CA GLU A 184 -19.07 -20.02 6.10
C GLU A 184 -17.84 -19.22 5.69
N PRO A 185 -16.78 -19.15 6.54
CA PRO A 185 -15.55 -18.47 6.21
C PRO A 185 -14.92 -19.00 4.91
N ASN A 186 -14.42 -18.10 4.08
CA ASN A 186 -13.63 -18.45 2.92
C ASN A 186 -12.26 -17.73 2.99
N PRO A 187 -11.15 -18.47 3.21
CA PRO A 187 -9.83 -17.86 3.35
C PRO A 187 -9.28 -17.29 2.03
N LEU A 188 -9.80 -17.75 0.87
CA LEU A 188 -9.43 -17.22 -0.44
C LEU A 188 -10.44 -16.20 -0.92
N PHE A 189 -10.50 -15.06 -0.24
CA PHE A 189 -11.34 -13.94 -0.66
C PHE A 189 -10.53 -12.86 -1.38
N ALA A 190 -11.20 -12.13 -2.27
CA ALA A 190 -10.72 -10.90 -2.88
C ALA A 190 -11.75 -9.78 -2.64
N LEU A 191 -11.39 -8.75 -1.88
CA LEU A 191 -12.24 -7.61 -1.61
C LEU A 191 -11.93 -6.52 -2.65
N LEU A 192 -12.91 -6.14 -3.46
CA LEU A 192 -12.72 -5.18 -4.53
C LEU A 192 -13.33 -3.83 -4.13
N PHE A 193 -12.52 -2.77 -4.24
CA PHE A 193 -12.95 -1.39 -3.95
C PHE A 193 -12.66 -0.49 -5.15
N GLY A 194 -13.56 0.46 -5.40
CA GLY A 194 -13.51 1.34 -6.55
C GLY A 194 -12.71 2.62 -6.33
N ASN A 195 -12.64 3.41 -7.39
CA ASN A 195 -12.10 4.76 -7.38
C ASN A 195 -12.89 5.67 -6.43
N GLU A 196 -12.21 6.65 -5.82
CA GLU A 196 -12.77 7.56 -4.81
C GLU A 196 -13.96 8.37 -5.31
N ALA A 197 -13.97 8.75 -6.59
CA ALA A 197 -15.02 9.59 -7.17
C ALA A 197 -16.13 8.80 -7.86
N ARG A 198 -15.80 7.64 -8.48
CA ARG A 198 -16.71 6.88 -9.34
C ARG A 198 -17.18 5.56 -8.74
N GLY A 199 -16.49 5.07 -7.68
CA GLY A 199 -16.72 3.74 -7.16
C GLY A 199 -16.26 2.64 -8.12
N LEU A 200 -16.84 1.45 -7.99
CA LEU A 200 -16.67 0.34 -8.94
C LEU A 200 -17.62 0.51 -10.11
N ALA A 201 -17.15 0.25 -11.32
CA ALA A 201 -17.99 0.19 -12.51
C ALA A 201 -18.99 -1.01 -12.41
N PRO A 202 -20.19 -0.92 -13.03
CA PRO A 202 -21.25 -1.94 -12.89
C PRO A 202 -20.80 -3.36 -13.24
N GLU A 203 -19.88 -3.52 -14.18
CA GLU A 203 -19.36 -4.82 -14.59
C GLU A 203 -18.62 -5.58 -13.49
N TYR A 204 -18.15 -4.88 -12.46
CA TYR A 204 -17.52 -5.54 -11.30
C TYR A 204 -18.52 -6.40 -10.52
N ALA A 205 -19.82 -6.10 -10.58
CA ALA A 205 -20.85 -6.91 -9.93
C ALA A 205 -20.88 -8.36 -10.44
N ALA A 206 -20.54 -8.57 -11.72
CA ALA A 206 -20.54 -9.89 -12.34
C ALA A 206 -19.33 -10.77 -11.95
N CYS A 207 -18.32 -10.21 -11.27
CA CYS A 207 -17.13 -10.99 -10.92
C CYS A 207 -17.29 -11.79 -9.62
N GLY A 208 -18.35 -11.57 -8.85
CA GLY A 208 -18.57 -12.24 -7.57
C GLY A 208 -19.84 -11.78 -6.87
N ARG A 209 -19.82 -11.73 -5.54
CA ARG A 209 -20.96 -11.33 -4.70
C ARG A 209 -20.81 -9.86 -4.27
N PRO A 210 -21.61 -8.94 -4.82
CA PRO A 210 -21.55 -7.53 -4.43
C PRO A 210 -21.90 -7.33 -2.95
N VAL A 211 -21.13 -6.50 -2.25
CA VAL A 211 -21.26 -6.22 -0.82
C VAL A 211 -21.47 -4.73 -0.61
N ARG A 212 -22.33 -4.37 0.34
CA ARG A 212 -22.55 -2.99 0.75
C ARG A 212 -22.21 -2.81 2.23
N ILE A 213 -21.44 -1.78 2.56
CA ILE A 213 -21.30 -1.32 3.93
C ILE A 213 -22.57 -0.51 4.26
N PRO A 214 -23.42 -0.96 5.21
CA PRO A 214 -24.56 -0.16 5.63
C PRO A 214 -24.12 1.20 6.18
N GLN A 215 -24.68 2.27 5.65
CA GLN A 215 -24.36 3.64 6.06
C GLN A 215 -25.61 4.51 6.10
N SER A 216 -25.52 5.65 6.80
CA SER A 216 -26.59 6.64 6.83
C SER A 216 -26.77 7.31 5.45
N PRO A 217 -28.02 7.65 5.07
CA PRO A 217 -28.29 8.41 3.84
C PRO A 217 -27.83 9.87 3.91
N LEU A 218 -27.24 10.32 5.02
CA LEU A 218 -26.68 11.67 5.17
C LEU A 218 -25.39 11.89 4.40
N VAL A 219 -24.78 10.82 3.92
CA VAL A 219 -23.54 10.85 3.11
C VAL A 219 -23.68 9.92 1.91
N ASP A 220 -23.14 10.31 0.76
CA ASP A 220 -23.23 9.53 -0.48
C ASP A 220 -22.29 8.31 -0.45
N SER A 221 -21.11 8.44 0.16
CA SER A 221 -20.10 7.39 0.24
C SER A 221 -19.11 7.59 1.39
N LEU A 222 -18.42 6.52 1.75
CA LEU A 222 -17.28 6.56 2.65
C LEU A 222 -15.98 6.85 1.87
N ASN A 223 -15.00 7.48 2.54
CA ASN A 223 -13.65 7.54 2.00
C ASN A 223 -13.13 6.13 1.70
N LEU A 224 -12.36 5.98 0.61
CA LEU A 224 -11.84 4.68 0.15
C LEU A 224 -11.09 3.93 1.25
N SER A 225 -10.16 4.57 1.95
CA SER A 225 -9.37 3.91 2.99
C SER A 225 -10.21 3.48 4.19
N ILE A 226 -11.28 4.20 4.50
CA ILE A 226 -12.24 3.84 5.55
C ILE A 226 -13.07 2.62 5.10
N ALA A 227 -13.61 2.63 3.89
CA ALA A 227 -14.37 1.50 3.35
C ALA A 227 -13.53 0.22 3.30
N VAL A 228 -12.27 0.32 2.85
CA VAL A 228 -11.31 -0.80 2.86
C VAL A 228 -11.08 -1.27 4.29
N GLY A 229 -10.86 -0.37 5.24
CA GLY A 229 -10.63 -0.72 6.65
C GLY A 229 -11.80 -1.50 7.25
N ILE A 230 -13.03 -1.05 7.04
CA ILE A 230 -14.24 -1.74 7.52
C ILE A 230 -14.37 -3.13 6.89
N GLY A 231 -14.30 -3.21 5.55
CA GLY A 231 -14.45 -4.47 4.83
C GLY A 231 -13.35 -5.47 5.16
N ALA A 232 -12.09 -5.03 5.12
CA ALA A 232 -10.93 -5.86 5.41
C ALA A 232 -10.94 -6.37 6.87
N TYR A 233 -11.25 -5.50 7.85
CA TYR A 233 -11.37 -5.90 9.25
C TYR A 233 -12.46 -6.96 9.45
N ALA A 234 -13.65 -6.75 8.87
CA ALA A 234 -14.77 -7.67 8.99
C ALA A 234 -14.42 -9.07 8.43
N PHE A 235 -13.79 -9.12 7.27
CA PHE A 235 -13.34 -10.39 6.66
C PHE A 235 -12.16 -11.01 7.40
N ALA A 236 -11.20 -10.23 7.90
CA ALA A 236 -10.09 -10.74 8.69
C ALA A 236 -10.58 -11.39 10.00
N MET A 237 -11.52 -10.74 10.69
CA MET A 237 -12.15 -11.28 11.91
C MET A 237 -12.90 -12.57 11.62
N ARG A 238 -13.75 -12.60 10.59
CA ARG A 238 -14.51 -13.79 10.20
C ARG A 238 -13.62 -14.97 9.88
N ASN A 239 -12.48 -14.73 9.24
CA ASN A 239 -11.53 -15.76 8.84
C ASN A 239 -10.42 -16.02 9.89
N GLN A 240 -10.56 -15.50 11.11
CA GLN A 240 -9.64 -15.72 12.24
C GLN A 240 -8.18 -15.39 11.88
N MET A 241 -7.97 -14.32 11.11
CA MET A 241 -6.64 -13.91 10.65
C MET A 241 -5.88 -13.07 11.69
N LEU A 242 -6.56 -12.63 12.75
CA LEU A 242 -6.02 -11.79 13.82
C LEU A 242 -5.99 -12.60 15.12
N ASP A 243 -4.83 -12.66 15.76
CA ASP A 243 -4.67 -13.23 17.08
C ASP A 243 -5.09 -12.21 18.14
N PHE A 244 -5.84 -12.65 19.16
CA PHE A 244 -6.28 -11.86 20.30
C PHE A 244 -5.79 -12.48 21.60
#